data_973221c2e5cb3e8cbbff611c9e695fa0
#
_entry.id   973221c2e5cb3e8cbbff611c9e695fa0
#
_cell.length_a   1.000
_cell.length_b   1.000
_cell.length_c   1.000
_cell.angle_alpha   90.00
_cell.angle_beta   90.00
_cell.angle_gamma   90.00
#
_symmetry.space_group_name_H-M   'P 1'
#
loop_
_entity.id
_entity.type
_entity.pdbx_description
1 polymer ?
#
loop_
_entity_poly.entity_id
_entity_poly.type
_entity_poly.pdbx_seq_one_letter_code
_entity_poly.pdbx_strand_id
1 'polypeptide(L)'
;AIQKAAKAIQDIPQPFRNHINSTEAQKAMTACLDLEAKLKTLNTTAQRFFNDGSHDAELDVIINNYVDDVVLPTYKSLKEKNAALYTAVLAFKNNPSNENFEAAGAAWLNAREPWEKSEAFLFGPVDAEGLDPNMDSWPLDQVAIVNTLKSGNFDDLNWGEGDDDDTVEAAQNVRGFHTLEFLLFKNGKPRTVN
;
A
#
# COMPACT_ATOMS: atom_id res chain seq x y z
N ALA A 1 12.52 -14.56 -15.73
CA ALA A 1 12.30 -13.10 -15.72
C ALA A 1 13.55 -12.38 -16.22
N ILE A 2 14.76 -12.60 -15.68
CA ILE A 2 16.02 -11.89 -16.05
C ILE A 2 16.45 -12.21 -17.48
N GLN A 3 16.27 -13.44 -18.00
CA GLN A 3 16.56 -13.76 -19.40
C GLN A 3 15.65 -13.01 -20.39
N LYS A 4 14.38 -12.75 -20.01
CA LYS A 4 13.48 -11.90 -20.78
C LYS A 4 13.92 -10.43 -20.74
N ALA A 5 14.38 -9.96 -19.60
CA ALA A 5 14.91 -8.60 -19.45
C ALA A 5 16.24 -8.42 -20.21
N ALA A 6 17.14 -9.40 -20.16
CA ALA A 6 18.38 -9.40 -20.92
C ALA A 6 18.13 -9.36 -22.44
N LYS A 7 17.12 -10.12 -22.92
CA LYS A 7 16.72 -10.08 -24.34
C LYS A 7 16.10 -8.73 -24.71
N ALA A 8 15.23 -8.18 -23.86
CA ALA A 8 14.66 -6.86 -24.09
C ALA A 8 15.72 -5.75 -24.16
N ILE A 9 16.81 -5.86 -23.39
CA ILE A 9 17.96 -4.95 -23.45
C ILE A 9 18.71 -5.13 -24.79
N GLN A 10 18.83 -6.35 -25.30
CA GLN A 10 19.45 -6.60 -26.63
C GLN A 10 18.65 -6.01 -27.78
N ASP A 11 17.34 -5.88 -27.61
CA ASP A 11 16.43 -5.32 -28.63
C ASP A 11 16.35 -3.77 -28.60
N ILE A 12 17.05 -3.12 -27.66
CA ILE A 12 17.12 -1.64 -27.58
C ILE A 12 18.04 -1.11 -28.72
N PRO A 13 17.57 -0.15 -29.55
CA PRO A 13 18.36 0.41 -30.65
C PRO A 13 19.65 1.13 -30.18
N GLN A 14 20.72 1.03 -30.97
CA GLN A 14 21.84 1.96 -30.89
C GLN A 14 21.33 3.41 -31.15
N PRO A 15 21.74 4.45 -30.44
CA PRO A 15 22.89 4.58 -29.54
C PRO A 15 22.60 4.29 -28.06
N PHE A 16 21.36 3.99 -27.66
CA PHE A 16 20.98 3.77 -26.25
C PHE A 16 21.72 2.59 -25.58
N ARG A 17 22.11 1.58 -26.38
CA ARG A 17 22.92 0.44 -25.91
C ARG A 17 24.29 0.82 -25.35
N ASN A 18 24.88 1.92 -25.77
CA ASN A 18 26.21 2.32 -25.32
C ASN A 18 26.22 2.71 -23.82
N HIS A 19 25.11 3.17 -23.28
CA HIS A 19 24.97 3.44 -21.85
C HIS A 19 24.77 2.17 -21.00
N ILE A 20 24.19 1.12 -21.59
CA ILE A 20 23.92 -0.16 -20.92
C ILE A 20 25.14 -1.06 -20.95
N ASN A 21 26.06 -0.87 -21.90
CA ASN A 21 27.32 -1.61 -22.01
C ASN A 21 28.47 -0.98 -21.18
N SER A 22 28.19 -0.05 -20.27
CA SER A 22 29.19 0.44 -19.35
C SER A 22 29.66 -0.66 -18.42
N THR A 23 30.88 -0.56 -17.92
CA THR A 23 31.45 -1.51 -16.96
C THR A 23 30.58 -1.64 -15.70
N GLU A 24 29.97 -0.53 -15.29
CA GLU A 24 29.05 -0.46 -14.13
C GLU A 24 27.75 -1.23 -14.40
N ALA A 25 27.17 -1.07 -15.58
CA ALA A 25 25.95 -1.81 -15.97
C ALA A 25 26.21 -3.32 -16.05
N GLN A 26 27.38 -3.73 -16.56
CA GLN A 26 27.77 -5.14 -16.59
C GLN A 26 28.02 -5.71 -15.18
N LYS A 27 28.63 -4.95 -14.28
CA LYS A 27 28.80 -5.33 -12.87
C LYS A 27 27.44 -5.48 -12.18
N ALA A 28 26.51 -4.53 -12.39
CA ALA A 28 25.17 -4.59 -11.86
C ALA A 28 24.42 -5.82 -12.38
N MET A 29 24.50 -6.10 -13.67
CA MET A 29 23.90 -7.30 -14.28
C MET A 29 24.44 -8.59 -13.66
N THR A 30 25.77 -8.68 -13.47
CA THR A 30 26.41 -9.84 -12.84
C THR A 30 25.94 -10.00 -11.39
N ALA A 31 25.85 -8.92 -10.63
CA ALA A 31 25.35 -8.94 -9.25
C ALA A 31 23.87 -9.38 -9.19
N CYS A 32 23.03 -8.95 -10.13
CA CYS A 32 21.64 -9.41 -10.23
C CYS A 32 21.53 -10.91 -10.54
N LEU A 33 22.37 -11.43 -11.43
CA LEU A 33 22.40 -12.86 -11.74
C LEU A 33 22.88 -13.72 -10.56
N ASP A 34 23.87 -13.23 -9.83
CA ASP A 34 24.35 -13.89 -8.60
C ASP A 34 23.28 -13.89 -7.51
N LEU A 35 22.58 -12.77 -7.33
CA LEU A 35 21.46 -12.67 -6.40
C LEU A 35 20.31 -13.62 -6.78
N GLU A 36 19.95 -13.71 -8.06
CA GLU A 36 18.94 -14.64 -8.54
C GLU A 36 19.32 -16.10 -8.24
N ALA A 37 20.58 -16.47 -8.46
CA ALA A 37 21.07 -17.82 -8.16
C ALA A 37 21.00 -18.12 -6.65
N LYS A 38 21.38 -17.16 -5.80
CA LYS A 38 21.28 -17.28 -4.34
C LYS A 38 19.85 -17.40 -3.86
N LEU A 39 18.93 -16.58 -4.40
CA LEU A 39 17.50 -16.66 -4.09
C LEU A 39 16.88 -17.98 -4.51
N LYS A 40 17.26 -18.51 -5.68
CA LYS A 40 16.82 -19.83 -6.14
C LYS A 40 17.31 -20.95 -5.22
N THR A 41 18.56 -20.89 -4.77
CA THR A 41 19.12 -21.83 -3.80
C THR A 41 18.40 -21.75 -2.46
N LEU A 42 18.18 -20.53 -1.96
CA LEU A 42 17.45 -20.28 -0.73
C LEU A 42 16.02 -20.83 -0.81
N ASN A 43 15.31 -20.54 -1.91
CA ASN A 43 13.96 -21.05 -2.12
C ASN A 43 13.92 -22.60 -2.14
N THR A 44 14.87 -23.24 -2.81
CA THR A 44 14.97 -24.71 -2.83
C THR A 44 15.24 -25.27 -1.44
N THR A 45 16.09 -24.62 -0.67
CA THR A 45 16.40 -25.02 0.72
C THR A 45 15.19 -24.82 1.63
N ALA A 46 14.49 -23.68 1.49
CA ALA A 46 13.26 -23.42 2.22
C ALA A 46 12.15 -24.44 1.90
N GLN A 47 11.97 -24.77 0.60
CA GLN A 47 11.00 -25.78 0.21
C GLN A 47 11.31 -27.17 0.77
N ARG A 48 12.58 -27.54 0.88
CA ARG A 48 12.96 -28.80 1.57
C ARG A 48 12.59 -28.75 3.03
N PHE A 49 12.92 -27.63 3.70
CA PHE A 49 12.62 -27.40 5.11
C PHE A 49 11.11 -27.52 5.40
N PHE A 50 10.27 -26.92 4.54
CA PHE A 50 8.82 -26.96 4.68
C PHE A 50 8.19 -28.31 4.28
N ASN A 51 8.83 -29.08 3.40
CA ASN A 51 8.22 -30.30 2.85
C ASN A 51 8.50 -31.57 3.65
N ASP A 52 9.47 -31.59 4.57
CA ASP A 52 9.80 -32.80 5.32
C ASP A 52 9.08 -32.91 6.69
N GLY A 53 8.38 -31.84 7.09
CA GLY A 53 7.62 -31.79 8.35
C GLY A 53 8.47 -31.83 9.63
N SER A 54 9.80 -31.91 9.50
CA SER A 54 10.71 -32.06 10.64
C SER A 54 10.78 -30.83 11.53
N HIS A 55 10.34 -29.66 11.03
CA HIS A 55 10.39 -28.37 11.71
C HIS A 55 9.00 -27.74 11.93
N ASP A 56 7.92 -28.49 11.68
CA ASP A 56 6.56 -27.94 11.78
C ASP A 56 6.27 -27.30 13.14
N ALA A 57 6.69 -27.95 14.23
CA ALA A 57 6.48 -27.41 15.57
C ALA A 57 7.27 -26.11 15.83
N GLU A 58 8.46 -25.96 15.26
CA GLU A 58 9.27 -24.75 15.37
C GLU A 58 8.68 -23.63 14.51
N LEU A 59 8.18 -23.98 13.32
CA LEU A 59 7.50 -23.04 12.42
C LEU A 59 6.18 -22.54 13.02
N ASP A 60 5.41 -23.40 13.65
CA ASP A 60 4.18 -23.02 14.36
C ASP A 60 4.46 -21.99 15.45
N VAL A 61 5.54 -22.14 16.21
CA VAL A 61 5.96 -21.14 17.21
C VAL A 61 6.29 -19.81 16.55
N ILE A 62 7.05 -19.84 15.45
CA ILE A 62 7.43 -18.62 14.72
C ILE A 62 6.20 -17.92 14.14
N ILE A 63 5.27 -18.68 13.54
CA ILE A 63 4.04 -18.14 12.97
C ILE A 63 3.17 -17.52 14.05
N ASN A 64 2.96 -18.23 15.17
CA ASN A 64 2.17 -17.70 16.26
C ASN A 64 2.79 -16.42 16.84
N ASN A 65 4.10 -16.41 17.10
CA ASN A 65 4.78 -15.20 17.58
C ASN A 65 4.67 -14.05 16.57
N TYR A 66 4.79 -14.33 15.26
CA TYR A 66 4.62 -13.30 14.24
C TYR A 66 3.20 -12.72 14.24
N VAL A 67 2.18 -13.57 14.36
CA VAL A 67 0.80 -13.12 14.45
C VAL A 67 0.56 -12.30 15.72
N ASP A 68 0.98 -12.83 16.87
CA ASP A 68 0.67 -12.25 18.18
C ASP A 68 1.50 -10.97 18.46
N ASP A 69 2.77 -10.94 18.05
CA ASP A 69 3.68 -9.85 18.38
C ASP A 69 3.79 -8.78 17.29
N VAL A 70 3.41 -9.09 16.03
CA VAL A 70 3.52 -8.17 14.90
C VAL A 70 2.17 -7.85 14.27
N VAL A 71 1.45 -8.86 13.77
CA VAL A 71 0.23 -8.65 12.97
C VAL A 71 -0.88 -8.04 13.81
N LEU A 72 -1.27 -8.70 14.90
CA LEU A 72 -2.38 -8.25 15.74
C LEU A 72 -2.11 -6.89 16.40
N PRO A 73 -0.92 -6.59 16.97
CA PRO A 73 -0.62 -5.28 17.50
C PRO A 73 -0.64 -4.17 16.45
N THR A 74 -0.20 -4.45 15.21
CA THR A 74 -0.23 -3.49 14.11
C THR A 74 -1.67 -3.14 13.74
N TYR A 75 -2.55 -4.12 13.53
CA TYR A 75 -3.95 -3.85 13.23
C TYR A 75 -4.71 -3.23 14.42
N LYS A 76 -4.36 -3.58 15.66
CA LYS A 76 -4.90 -2.88 16.82
C LYS A 76 -4.52 -1.41 16.82
N SER A 77 -3.25 -1.11 16.58
CA SER A 77 -2.76 0.28 16.44
C SER A 77 -3.47 1.01 15.30
N LEU A 78 -3.64 0.37 14.13
CA LEU A 78 -4.36 0.93 13.00
C LEU A 78 -5.80 1.29 13.38
N LYS A 79 -6.52 0.39 14.02
CA LYS A 79 -7.90 0.62 14.50
C LYS A 79 -7.99 1.81 15.45
N GLU A 80 -7.10 1.89 16.43
CA GLU A 80 -7.08 2.97 17.42
C GLU A 80 -6.76 4.32 16.78
N LYS A 81 -5.77 4.36 15.88
CA LYS A 81 -5.36 5.59 15.19
C LYS A 81 -6.39 6.04 14.15
N ASN A 82 -7.05 5.13 13.46
CA ASN A 82 -8.18 5.46 12.57
C ASN A 82 -9.37 6.03 13.36
N ALA A 83 -9.66 5.52 14.56
CA ALA A 83 -10.68 6.10 15.41
C ALA A 83 -10.32 7.52 15.86
N ALA A 84 -9.05 7.79 16.15
CA ALA A 84 -8.54 9.13 16.45
C ALA A 84 -8.63 10.07 15.23
N LEU A 85 -8.27 9.59 14.04
CA LEU A 85 -8.43 10.32 12.77
C LEU A 85 -9.90 10.69 12.54
N TYR A 86 -10.82 9.74 12.68
CA TYR A 86 -12.25 10.00 12.55
C TYR A 86 -12.72 11.09 13.53
N THR A 87 -12.26 11.04 14.79
CA THR A 87 -12.58 12.03 15.80
C THR A 87 -12.06 13.43 15.40
N ALA A 88 -10.84 13.53 14.91
CA ALA A 88 -10.25 14.79 14.45
C ALA A 88 -11.00 15.36 13.23
N VAL A 89 -11.39 14.52 12.28
CA VAL A 89 -12.22 14.94 11.12
C VAL A 89 -13.59 15.42 11.57
N LEU A 90 -14.23 14.76 12.54
CA LEU A 90 -15.50 15.24 13.11
C LEU A 90 -15.35 16.58 13.83
N ALA A 91 -14.26 16.79 14.56
CA ALA A 91 -13.98 18.08 15.19
C ALA A 91 -13.84 19.19 14.14
N PHE A 92 -13.12 18.93 13.05
CA PHE A 92 -13.01 19.83 11.91
C PHE A 92 -14.38 20.11 11.25
N LYS A 93 -15.17 19.07 11.00
CA LYS A 93 -16.53 19.21 10.43
C LYS A 93 -17.41 20.13 11.29
N ASN A 94 -17.34 19.97 12.60
CA ASN A 94 -18.19 20.71 13.54
C ASN A 94 -17.70 22.14 13.82
N ASN A 95 -16.40 22.37 13.70
CA ASN A 95 -15.76 23.67 13.89
C ASN A 95 -14.61 23.83 12.88
N PRO A 96 -14.88 24.26 11.64
CA PRO A 96 -13.86 24.49 10.62
C PRO A 96 -12.88 25.58 11.04
N SER A 97 -11.67 25.18 11.44
CA SER A 97 -10.57 26.08 11.80
C SER A 97 -9.24 25.49 11.30
N ASN A 98 -8.23 26.32 11.15
CA ASN A 98 -6.89 25.86 10.78
C ASN A 98 -6.33 24.87 11.81
N GLU A 99 -6.57 25.13 13.09
CA GLU A 99 -6.16 24.25 14.19
C GLU A 99 -6.77 22.84 14.06
N ASN A 100 -8.08 22.74 13.84
CA ASN A 100 -8.75 21.44 13.65
C ASN A 100 -8.34 20.77 12.33
N PHE A 101 -8.03 21.56 11.32
CA PHE A 101 -7.54 21.02 10.05
C PHE A 101 -6.14 20.43 10.17
N GLU A 102 -5.23 21.12 10.86
CA GLU A 102 -3.89 20.63 11.18
C GLU A 102 -3.95 19.39 12.07
N ALA A 103 -4.88 19.37 13.05
CA ALA A 103 -5.10 18.20 13.91
C ALA A 103 -5.57 16.96 13.10
N ALA A 104 -6.46 17.17 12.12
CA ALA A 104 -6.87 16.09 11.21
C ALA A 104 -5.70 15.58 10.35
N GLY A 105 -4.86 16.48 9.83
CA GLY A 105 -3.65 16.13 9.11
C GLY A 105 -2.64 15.34 9.96
N ALA A 106 -2.41 15.76 11.21
CA ALA A 106 -1.56 15.05 12.15
C ALA A 106 -2.12 13.66 12.50
N ALA A 107 -3.43 13.53 12.68
CA ALA A 107 -4.10 12.26 12.94
C ALA A 107 -4.01 11.33 11.73
N TRP A 108 -4.09 11.84 10.50
CA TRP A 108 -3.89 11.09 9.27
C TRP A 108 -2.46 10.51 9.21
N LEU A 109 -1.43 11.31 9.45
CA LEU A 109 -0.03 10.84 9.50
C LEU A 109 0.16 9.71 10.52
N ASN A 110 -0.45 9.85 11.70
CA ASN A 110 -0.40 8.83 12.74
C ASN A 110 -1.12 7.53 12.33
N ALA A 111 -2.26 7.63 11.63
CA ALA A 111 -3.02 6.48 11.17
C ALA A 111 -2.34 5.78 9.97
N ARG A 112 -1.66 6.54 9.12
CA ARG A 112 -0.90 6.01 7.99
C ARG A 112 0.24 5.09 8.42
N GLU A 113 0.93 5.39 9.52
CA GLU A 113 2.08 4.62 9.99
C GLU A 113 1.79 3.12 10.20
N PRO A 114 0.77 2.69 10.98
CA PRO A 114 0.46 1.26 11.11
C PRO A 114 -0.11 0.65 9.83
N TRP A 115 -0.75 1.43 8.95
CA TRP A 115 -1.17 0.96 7.64
C TRP A 115 0.04 0.57 6.79
N GLU A 116 1.01 1.46 6.62
CA GLU A 116 2.26 1.19 5.90
C GLU A 116 3.01 -0.04 6.45
N LYS A 117 3.01 -0.21 7.78
CA LYS A 117 3.59 -1.41 8.40
C LYS A 117 2.83 -2.69 8.04
N SER A 118 1.51 -2.60 7.87
CA SER A 118 0.67 -3.75 7.54
C SER A 118 0.83 -4.23 6.11
N GLU A 119 1.40 -3.43 5.20
CA GLU A 119 1.67 -3.84 3.82
C GLU A 119 2.60 -5.07 3.73
N ALA A 120 3.41 -5.31 4.76
CA ALA A 120 4.23 -6.52 4.85
C ALA A 120 3.42 -7.82 4.99
N PHE A 121 2.13 -7.75 5.30
CA PHE A 121 1.25 -8.90 5.53
C PHE A 121 -0.19 -8.66 5.04
N LEU A 122 -0.33 -8.07 3.87
CA LEU A 122 -1.60 -7.93 3.12
C LEU A 122 -1.99 -9.28 2.49
N PHE A 123 -2.23 -10.29 3.32
CA PHE A 123 -2.67 -11.63 2.90
C PHE A 123 -3.72 -12.16 3.89
N GLY A 124 -4.31 -13.32 3.55
CA GLY A 124 -5.35 -13.92 4.37
C GLY A 124 -6.64 -13.08 4.40
N PRO A 125 -7.20 -12.75 5.55
CA PRO A 125 -8.47 -12.02 5.64
C PRO A 125 -8.44 -10.64 4.97
N VAL A 126 -7.30 -9.94 5.02
CA VAL A 126 -7.16 -8.60 4.43
C VAL A 126 -7.27 -8.65 2.90
N ASP A 127 -6.64 -9.65 2.28
CA ASP A 127 -6.73 -9.90 0.85
C ASP A 127 -8.12 -10.43 0.46
N ALA A 128 -8.62 -11.44 1.19
CA ALA A 128 -9.91 -12.08 0.91
C ALA A 128 -11.10 -11.11 1.00
N GLU A 129 -11.03 -10.10 1.86
CA GLU A 129 -12.06 -9.08 2.06
C GLU A 129 -11.79 -7.80 1.24
N GLY A 130 -10.75 -7.77 0.41
CA GLY A 130 -10.40 -6.63 -0.43
C GLY A 130 -10.18 -5.34 0.38
N LEU A 131 -9.55 -5.42 1.55
CA LEU A 131 -9.41 -4.26 2.43
C LEU A 131 -8.43 -3.23 1.90
N ASP A 132 -7.38 -3.65 1.19
CA ASP A 132 -6.37 -2.77 0.63
C ASP A 132 -6.98 -1.75 -0.36
N PRO A 133 -7.64 -2.14 -1.46
CA PRO A 133 -8.24 -1.17 -2.37
C PRO A 133 -9.35 -0.33 -1.72
N ASN A 134 -9.94 -0.82 -0.64
CA ASN A 134 -10.94 -0.08 0.12
C ASN A 134 -10.35 1.03 1.00
N MET A 135 -9.14 0.83 1.50
CA MET A 135 -8.47 1.74 2.43
C MET A 135 -7.43 2.62 1.77
N ASP A 136 -6.82 2.17 0.66
CA ASP A 136 -5.63 2.82 0.11
C ASP A 136 -5.51 2.69 -1.42
N SER A 137 -6.65 2.72 -2.13
CA SER A 137 -6.66 2.61 -3.59
C SER A 137 -5.73 3.62 -4.27
N TRP A 138 -4.98 3.14 -5.25
CA TRP A 138 -4.11 3.94 -6.11
C TRP A 138 -4.14 3.40 -7.55
N PRO A 139 -4.21 4.27 -8.59
CA PRO A 139 -4.15 5.74 -8.53
C PRO A 139 -5.49 6.38 -8.14
N LEU A 140 -5.41 7.61 -7.58
CA LEU A 140 -6.59 8.42 -7.29
C LEU A 140 -7.25 8.95 -8.56
N ASP A 141 -8.58 8.99 -8.59
CA ASP A 141 -9.31 9.85 -9.52
C ASP A 141 -9.55 11.25 -8.91
N GLN A 142 -8.56 12.13 -9.05
CA GLN A 142 -8.64 13.49 -8.54
C GLN A 142 -9.78 14.30 -9.17
N VAL A 143 -10.16 14.02 -10.42
CA VAL A 143 -11.26 14.69 -11.11
C VAL A 143 -12.59 14.27 -10.51
N ALA A 144 -12.78 12.98 -10.30
CA ALA A 144 -13.97 12.44 -9.64
C ALA A 144 -14.10 12.97 -8.21
N ILE A 145 -13.02 12.99 -7.41
CA ILE A 145 -13.02 13.58 -6.06
C ILE A 145 -13.52 15.04 -6.08
N VAL A 146 -12.97 15.87 -6.97
CA VAL A 146 -13.37 17.28 -7.07
C VAL A 146 -14.83 17.42 -7.54
N ASN A 147 -15.29 16.57 -8.46
CA ASN A 147 -16.68 16.58 -8.92
C ASN A 147 -17.65 16.16 -7.82
N THR A 148 -17.33 15.11 -7.06
CA THR A 148 -18.11 14.68 -5.88
C THR A 148 -18.25 15.80 -4.85
N LEU A 149 -17.14 16.50 -4.54
CA LEU A 149 -17.19 17.65 -3.63
C LEU A 149 -18.05 18.80 -4.16
N LYS A 150 -18.02 19.09 -5.46
CA LYS A 150 -18.80 20.15 -6.10
C LYS A 150 -20.28 19.81 -6.16
N SER A 151 -20.62 18.56 -6.44
CA SER A 151 -22.01 18.11 -6.53
C SER A 151 -22.67 18.00 -5.16
N GLY A 152 -21.88 17.70 -4.11
CA GLY A 152 -22.38 17.36 -2.79
C GLY A 152 -23.10 16.02 -2.75
N ASN A 153 -23.05 15.25 -3.83
CA ASN A 153 -23.57 13.89 -3.85
C ASN A 153 -22.46 12.92 -3.43
N PHE A 154 -22.67 12.23 -2.33
CA PHE A 154 -21.73 11.28 -1.74
C PHE A 154 -22.25 9.83 -1.82
N ASP A 155 -23.36 9.58 -2.52
CA ASP A 155 -23.96 8.25 -2.63
C ASP A 155 -23.03 7.30 -3.40
N ASP A 156 -22.31 7.83 -4.41
CA ASP A 156 -21.35 7.10 -5.23
C ASP A 156 -20.05 6.70 -4.49
N LEU A 157 -19.90 7.08 -3.21
CA LEU A 157 -18.77 6.65 -2.37
C LEU A 157 -19.00 5.26 -1.75
N ASN A 158 -20.17 4.69 -1.90
CA ASN A 158 -20.53 3.39 -1.36
C ASN A 158 -21.01 2.49 -2.49
N TRP A 159 -20.94 1.20 -2.24
CA TRP A 159 -21.51 0.17 -3.09
C TRP A 159 -22.31 -0.83 -2.26
N GLY A 160 -23.18 -1.59 -2.92
CA GLY A 160 -24.03 -2.61 -2.33
C GLY A 160 -23.72 -4.02 -2.84
N GLU A 161 -24.37 -4.99 -2.25
CA GLU A 161 -24.31 -6.37 -2.73
C GLU A 161 -24.92 -6.44 -4.15
N GLY A 162 -24.11 -6.91 -5.11
CA GLY A 162 -24.50 -7.07 -6.51
C GLY A 162 -24.13 -5.93 -7.44
N ASP A 163 -23.45 -4.90 -6.95
CA ASP A 163 -22.83 -3.89 -7.82
C ASP A 163 -21.71 -4.53 -8.65
N ASP A 164 -21.50 -4.01 -9.85
CA ASP A 164 -20.45 -4.47 -10.74
C ASP A 164 -19.06 -3.96 -10.30
N ASP A 165 -18.01 -4.63 -10.82
CA ASP A 165 -16.63 -4.32 -10.48
C ASP A 165 -16.24 -2.87 -10.84
N ASP A 166 -16.77 -2.32 -11.93
CA ASP A 166 -16.50 -0.94 -12.36
C ASP A 166 -17.06 0.08 -11.35
N THR A 167 -18.26 -0.19 -10.81
CA THR A 167 -18.88 0.63 -9.76
C THR A 167 -18.08 0.58 -8.47
N VAL A 168 -17.65 -0.61 -8.06
CA VAL A 168 -16.81 -0.79 -6.87
C VAL A 168 -15.46 -0.07 -7.02
N GLU A 169 -14.77 -0.26 -8.14
CA GLU A 169 -13.49 0.40 -8.43
C GLU A 169 -13.63 1.93 -8.47
N ALA A 170 -14.68 2.45 -9.09
CA ALA A 170 -14.94 3.89 -9.14
C ALA A 170 -15.10 4.49 -7.74
N ALA A 171 -15.81 3.80 -6.83
CA ALA A 171 -15.98 4.22 -5.45
C ALA A 171 -14.65 4.12 -4.65
N GLN A 172 -13.88 3.06 -4.87
CA GLN A 172 -12.56 2.88 -4.23
C GLN A 172 -11.57 4.00 -4.60
N ASN A 173 -11.55 4.43 -5.88
CA ASN A 173 -10.63 5.43 -6.41
C ASN A 173 -10.87 6.86 -5.90
N VAL A 174 -11.97 7.10 -5.16
CA VAL A 174 -12.32 8.42 -4.61
C VAL A 174 -12.39 8.43 -3.08
N ARG A 175 -11.90 7.39 -2.40
CA ARG A 175 -11.91 7.26 -0.94
C ARG A 175 -10.60 6.67 -0.41
N GLY A 176 -10.49 6.53 0.90
CA GLY A 176 -9.31 5.94 1.55
C GLY A 176 -8.24 6.94 1.93
N PHE A 177 -7.06 6.42 2.28
CA PHE A 177 -5.94 7.22 2.78
C PHE A 177 -5.45 8.24 1.77
N HIS A 178 -5.26 7.85 0.52
CA HIS A 178 -4.78 8.76 -0.52
C HIS A 178 -5.78 9.88 -0.83
N THR A 179 -7.09 9.60 -0.81
CA THR A 179 -8.11 10.65 -0.96
C THR A 179 -8.06 11.63 0.21
N LEU A 180 -7.93 11.14 1.44
CA LEU A 180 -7.76 12.01 2.60
C LEU A 180 -6.48 12.82 2.52
N GLU A 181 -5.37 12.24 2.05
CA GLU A 181 -4.13 12.97 1.79
C GLU A 181 -4.36 14.12 0.82
N PHE A 182 -4.98 13.86 -0.33
CA PHE A 182 -5.30 14.88 -1.33
C PHE A 182 -6.16 16.00 -0.76
N LEU A 183 -7.09 15.70 0.16
CA LEU A 183 -7.96 16.69 0.79
C LEU A 183 -7.27 17.46 1.91
N LEU A 184 -6.41 16.82 2.69
CA LEU A 184 -5.78 17.40 3.87
C LEU A 184 -4.50 18.18 3.54
N PHE A 185 -3.79 17.79 2.49
CA PHE A 185 -2.46 18.34 2.17
C PHE A 185 -2.39 18.96 0.78
N LYS A 186 -1.46 19.89 0.61
CA LYS A 186 -1.05 20.48 -0.66
C LYS A 186 0.44 20.79 -0.61
N ASN A 187 1.20 20.28 -1.58
CA ASN A 187 2.66 20.47 -1.66
C ASN A 187 3.38 20.07 -0.36
N GLY A 188 2.98 18.95 0.25
CA GLY A 188 3.59 18.42 1.47
C GLY A 188 3.27 19.20 2.75
N LYS A 189 2.30 20.11 2.72
CA LYS A 189 1.87 20.91 3.88
C LYS A 189 0.36 20.79 4.11
N PRO A 190 -0.12 20.85 5.35
CA PRO A 190 -1.55 20.94 5.62
C PRO A 190 -2.17 22.10 4.83
N ARG A 191 -3.37 21.89 4.33
CA ARG A 191 -4.18 22.97 3.73
C ARG A 191 -4.69 23.88 4.83
N THR A 192 -5.14 25.07 4.47
CA THR A 192 -5.75 26.04 5.37
C THR A 192 -7.22 26.26 5.03
N VAL A 193 -8.01 26.56 6.04
CA VAL A 193 -9.38 27.03 5.91
C VAL A 193 -9.31 28.52 5.53
N ASN A 194 -10.01 28.90 4.46
CA ASN A 194 -10.14 30.30 4.01
C ASN A 194 -11.27 30.99 4.78
#